data_59bc2418ee15c80b129980936a0f01b9
#
_entry.id   59bc2418ee15c80b129980936a0f01b9
#
_cell.length_a   1.000
_cell.length_b   1.000
_cell.length_c   1.000
_cell.angle_alpha   90.00
_cell.angle_beta   90.00
_cell.angle_gamma   90.00
#
_symmetry.space_group_name_H-M   'P 1'
#
loop_
_entity.id
_entity.type
_entity.pdbx_description
1 polymer ?
#
loop_
_entity_poly.entity_id
_entity_poly.type
_entity_poly.pdbx_seq_one_letter_code
_entity_poly.pdbx_strand_id
1 'polypeptide(L)'
;LEVGRFCVDYEYRDGLALYLLWLALIKYLENKEVEIVFGVASFKGNSPHDFNHALGFLHYNYLSKKIMVPARPEGFLKLNQMAEEHINVQQAKKQLPSLLKTYLSFGGQIGEGAFIDRQLKTIDIFVFAEKSNIINKYKIS
;
A
#
# COMPACT_ATOMS: atom_id res chain seq x y z
N LEU A 1 -13.73 1.32 5.94
CA LEU A 1 -13.72 -0.09 5.55
C LEU A 1 -12.29 -0.62 5.51
N GLU A 2 -12.03 -1.67 6.26
CA GLU A 2 -10.79 -2.44 6.12
C GLU A 2 -10.92 -3.42 4.96
N VAL A 3 -9.89 -3.44 4.10
CA VAL A 3 -9.75 -4.40 3.02
C VAL A 3 -8.51 -5.24 3.34
N GLY A 4 -8.75 -6.36 3.97
CA GLY A 4 -7.70 -7.29 4.35
C GLY A 4 -7.78 -8.61 3.57
N ARG A 5 -6.72 -9.40 3.67
CA ARG A 5 -6.65 -10.77 3.14
C ARG A 5 -6.97 -10.88 1.65
N PHE A 6 -6.51 -9.94 0.85
CA PHE A 6 -6.54 -10.07 -0.60
C PHE A 6 -5.78 -11.34 -0.98
N CYS A 7 -6.51 -12.30 -1.49
CA CYS A 7 -5.97 -13.61 -1.85
C CYS A 7 -6.43 -14.00 -3.24
N VAL A 8 -5.48 -14.32 -4.11
CA VAL A 8 -5.72 -14.84 -5.45
C VAL A 8 -5.00 -16.16 -5.57
N ASP A 9 -5.70 -17.19 -6.04
CA ASP A 9 -5.12 -18.48 -6.32
C ASP A 9 -3.94 -18.36 -7.27
N TYR A 10 -2.93 -19.19 -7.08
CA TYR A 10 -1.69 -19.14 -7.84
C TYR A 10 -1.92 -19.18 -9.36
N GLU A 11 -2.83 -20.03 -9.81
CA GLU A 11 -3.15 -20.20 -11.23
C GLU A 11 -3.80 -18.97 -11.88
N TYR A 12 -4.35 -18.05 -11.08
CA TYR A 12 -5.05 -16.84 -11.56
C TYR A 12 -4.29 -15.54 -11.25
N ARG A 13 -2.99 -15.61 -10.97
CA ARG A 13 -2.16 -14.42 -10.65
C ARG A 13 -1.62 -13.70 -11.88
N ASP A 14 -2.40 -13.65 -12.95
CA ASP A 14 -2.11 -12.92 -14.19
C ASP A 14 -2.43 -11.42 -14.13
N GLY A 15 -2.98 -10.95 -13.00
CA GLY A 15 -3.42 -9.57 -12.80
C GLY A 15 -4.92 -9.35 -13.05
N LEU A 16 -5.58 -10.16 -13.85
CA LEU A 16 -7.01 -10.03 -14.15
C LEU A 16 -7.87 -10.26 -12.90
N ALA A 17 -7.55 -11.29 -12.11
CA ALA A 17 -8.31 -11.60 -10.89
C ALA A 17 -8.22 -10.45 -9.88
N LEU A 18 -7.04 -9.86 -9.68
CA LEU A 18 -6.88 -8.70 -8.82
C LEU A 18 -7.69 -7.50 -9.32
N TYR A 19 -7.69 -7.26 -10.63
CA TYR A 19 -8.49 -6.21 -11.24
C TYR A 19 -9.99 -6.41 -11.00
N LEU A 20 -10.50 -7.62 -11.18
CA LEU A 20 -11.91 -7.96 -10.94
C LEU A 20 -12.29 -7.81 -9.46
N LEU A 21 -11.39 -8.16 -8.53
CA LEU A 21 -11.62 -7.93 -7.11
C LEU A 21 -11.74 -6.44 -6.78
N TRP A 22 -10.93 -5.60 -7.40
CA TRP A 22 -11.05 -4.15 -7.26
C TRP A 22 -12.36 -3.61 -7.86
N LEU A 23 -12.79 -4.10 -9.02
CA LEU A 23 -14.10 -3.73 -9.59
C LEU A 23 -15.26 -4.10 -8.67
N ALA A 24 -15.22 -5.30 -8.09
CA ALA A 24 -16.23 -5.75 -7.13
C ALA A 24 -16.24 -4.88 -5.87
N LEU A 25 -15.06 -4.53 -5.34
CA LEU A 25 -14.93 -3.62 -4.20
C LEU A 25 -15.52 -2.24 -4.52
N ILE A 26 -15.20 -1.66 -5.67
CA ILE A 26 -15.71 -0.36 -6.10
C ILE A 26 -17.23 -0.39 -6.16
N LYS A 27 -17.79 -1.43 -6.77
CA LYS A 27 -19.25 -1.62 -6.86
C LYS A 27 -19.91 -1.75 -5.49
N TYR A 28 -19.25 -2.46 -4.57
CA TYR A 28 -19.69 -2.55 -3.17
C TYR A 28 -19.67 -1.19 -2.48
N LEU A 29 -18.62 -0.39 -2.68
CA LEU A 29 -18.45 0.92 -2.06
C LEU A 29 -19.48 1.95 -2.53
N GLU A 30 -19.96 1.87 -3.77
CA GLU A 30 -20.93 2.83 -4.33
C GLU A 30 -22.16 3.00 -3.42
N ASN A 31 -22.63 1.92 -2.81
CA ASN A 31 -23.84 1.87 -2.00
C ASN A 31 -23.57 1.82 -0.47
N LYS A 32 -22.38 2.16 -0.03
CA LYS A 32 -22.01 2.12 1.39
C LYS A 32 -21.59 3.50 1.91
N GLU A 33 -21.98 3.78 3.14
CA GLU A 33 -21.53 4.97 3.89
C GLU A 33 -20.10 4.75 4.42
N VAL A 34 -19.15 4.72 3.51
CA VAL A 34 -17.72 4.56 3.80
C VAL A 34 -16.99 5.77 3.25
N GLU A 35 -16.13 6.37 4.02
CA GLU A 35 -15.30 7.51 3.59
C GLU A 35 -13.90 7.06 3.20
N ILE A 36 -13.34 6.12 3.97
CA ILE A 36 -11.96 5.66 3.83
C ILE A 36 -11.92 4.16 3.66
N VAL A 37 -11.11 3.71 2.71
CA VAL A 37 -10.74 2.31 2.52
C VAL A 37 -9.29 2.16 2.91
N PHE A 38 -8.97 1.20 3.76
CA PHE A 38 -7.61 0.97 4.24
C PHE A 38 -7.27 -0.51 4.33
N GLY A 39 -5.99 -0.78 4.39
CA GLY A 39 -5.46 -2.13 4.54
C GLY A 39 -3.97 -2.14 4.80
N VAL A 40 -3.39 -3.31 4.72
CA VAL A 40 -1.95 -3.54 4.85
C VAL A 40 -1.44 -4.14 3.56
N ALA A 41 -0.37 -3.57 3.03
CA ALA A 41 0.37 -4.13 1.90
C ALA A 41 1.77 -4.53 2.35
N SER A 42 2.21 -5.72 1.99
CA SER A 42 3.43 -6.33 2.50
C SER A 42 4.48 -6.49 1.41
N PHE A 43 5.71 -6.11 1.73
CA PHE A 43 6.90 -6.56 1.01
C PHE A 43 7.27 -7.96 1.47
N LYS A 44 7.63 -8.84 0.56
CA LYS A 44 8.13 -10.17 0.89
C LYS A 44 9.60 -10.10 1.30
N GLY A 45 9.88 -10.34 2.55
CA GLY A 45 11.19 -10.25 3.17
C GLY A 45 11.18 -9.31 4.36
N ASN A 46 12.04 -9.57 5.32
CA ASN A 46 12.14 -8.80 6.57
C ASN A 46 13.46 -8.02 6.71
N SER A 47 14.25 -7.95 5.63
CA SER A 47 15.45 -7.14 5.56
C SER A 47 15.15 -5.76 4.95
N PRO A 48 15.14 -4.68 5.74
CA PRO A 48 14.84 -3.34 5.23
C PRO A 48 15.80 -2.88 4.13
N HIS A 49 17.04 -3.32 4.18
CA HIS A 49 18.06 -2.93 3.19
C HIS A 49 17.69 -3.32 1.76
N ASP A 50 16.97 -4.43 1.59
CA ASP A 50 16.53 -4.90 0.28
C ASP A 50 15.51 -3.96 -0.37
N PHE A 51 14.85 -3.11 0.44
CA PHE A 51 13.75 -2.24 0.02
C PHE A 51 13.99 -0.76 0.31
N ASN A 52 15.20 -0.35 0.67
CA ASN A 52 15.50 1.04 1.07
C ASN A 52 15.00 2.09 0.08
N HIS A 53 15.14 1.86 -1.23
CA HIS A 53 14.64 2.78 -2.24
C HIS A 53 13.13 2.87 -2.24
N ALA A 54 12.42 1.73 -2.17
CA ALA A 54 10.96 1.70 -2.12
C ALA A 54 10.41 2.33 -0.84
N LEU A 55 10.99 2.01 0.31
CA LEU A 55 10.56 2.53 1.61
C LEU A 55 10.75 4.05 1.70
N GLY A 56 11.92 4.55 1.29
CA GLY A 56 12.18 5.99 1.21
C GLY A 56 11.27 6.69 0.21
N PHE A 57 11.07 6.13 -0.98
CA PHE A 57 10.15 6.66 -1.97
C PHE A 57 8.72 6.81 -1.43
N LEU A 58 8.23 5.83 -0.69
CA LEU A 58 6.93 5.89 -0.04
C LEU A 58 6.88 7.02 1.01
N HIS A 59 7.90 7.14 1.83
CA HIS A 59 7.97 8.18 2.86
C HIS A 59 7.88 9.59 2.26
N TYR A 60 8.72 9.90 1.28
CA TYR A 60 8.81 11.25 0.74
C TYR A 60 7.62 11.64 -0.14
N ASN A 61 6.96 10.67 -0.79
CA ASN A 61 5.91 10.96 -1.76
C ASN A 61 4.49 10.65 -1.27
N TYR A 62 4.31 9.74 -0.29
CA TYR A 62 2.98 9.22 0.05
C TYR A 62 2.66 9.22 1.54
N LEU A 63 3.58 9.65 2.41
CA LEU A 63 3.28 9.79 3.83
C LEU A 63 2.14 10.77 4.05
N SER A 64 1.08 10.33 4.72
CA SER A 64 -0.04 11.20 5.05
C SER A 64 0.36 12.25 6.09
N LYS A 65 0.00 13.49 5.81
CA LYS A 65 0.10 14.60 6.76
C LYS A 65 -1.23 14.87 7.47
N LYS A 66 -2.32 14.33 6.96
CA LYS A 66 -3.68 14.56 7.45
C LYS A 66 -4.15 13.48 8.42
N ILE A 67 -3.85 12.23 8.12
CA ILE A 67 -4.23 11.07 8.93
C ILE A 67 -2.95 10.37 9.38
N MET A 68 -2.63 10.52 10.66
CA MET A 68 -1.41 9.96 11.24
C MET A 68 -1.71 8.59 11.86
N VAL A 69 -1.24 7.53 11.23
CA VAL A 69 -1.36 6.16 11.73
C VAL A 69 0.04 5.57 11.85
N PRO A 70 0.63 5.56 13.05
CA PRO A 70 1.95 4.97 13.25
C PRO A 70 1.90 3.45 13.27
N ALA A 71 2.96 2.82 12.81
CA ALA A 71 3.16 1.39 13.00
C ALA A 71 3.38 1.06 14.48
N ARG A 72 3.08 -0.18 14.87
CA ARG A 72 3.25 -0.63 16.26
C ARG A 72 4.71 -0.56 16.72
N PRO A 73 4.97 -0.13 17.95
CA PRO A 73 6.34 0.04 18.46
C PRO A 73 7.22 -1.22 18.41
N GLU A 74 6.61 -2.40 18.60
CA GLU A 74 7.35 -3.68 18.70
C GLU A 74 8.07 -4.07 17.41
N GLY A 75 7.59 -3.60 16.26
CA GLY A 75 8.17 -3.87 14.97
C GLY A 75 8.38 -2.63 14.12
N PHE A 76 8.39 -1.46 14.77
CA PHE A 76 8.49 -0.19 14.06
C PHE A 76 9.76 -0.09 13.23
N LEU A 77 9.59 0.25 11.96
CA LEU A 77 10.64 0.54 11.01
C LEU A 77 10.47 1.95 10.46
N LYS A 78 11.47 2.79 10.66
CA LYS A 78 11.52 4.11 10.04
C LYS A 78 11.74 3.98 8.54
N LEU A 79 10.90 4.63 7.72
CA LEU A 79 10.95 4.48 6.26
C LEU A 79 12.05 5.30 5.59
N ASN A 80 12.35 6.49 6.12
CA ASN A 80 13.36 7.40 5.57
C ASN A 80 14.78 7.07 6.05
N GLN A 81 15.21 5.85 5.83
CA GLN A 81 16.58 5.39 6.12
C GLN A 81 17.61 5.92 5.12
N MET A 82 17.14 6.35 3.96
CA MET A 82 17.94 6.90 2.87
C MET A 82 17.49 8.35 2.60
N ALA A 83 18.43 9.24 2.33
CA ALA A 83 18.11 10.61 1.94
C ALA A 83 17.39 10.62 0.58
N GLU A 84 16.49 11.59 0.38
CA GLU A 84 15.62 11.65 -0.80
C GLU A 84 16.42 11.68 -2.10
N GLU A 85 17.50 12.45 -2.15
CA GLU A 85 18.37 12.61 -3.33
C GLU A 85 19.10 11.32 -3.74
N HIS A 86 19.21 10.34 -2.84
CA HIS A 86 19.86 9.05 -3.13
C HIS A 86 18.86 7.97 -3.59
N ILE A 87 17.57 8.27 -3.64
CA ILE A 87 16.55 7.30 -4.02
C ILE A 87 16.53 7.09 -5.52
N ASN A 88 16.75 5.85 -5.94
CA ASN A 88 16.50 5.44 -7.33
C ASN A 88 14.99 5.15 -7.50
N VAL A 89 14.28 6.11 -8.11
CA VAL A 89 12.81 6.06 -8.28
C VAL A 89 12.37 4.88 -9.15
N GLN A 90 13.12 4.54 -10.19
CA GLN A 90 12.77 3.39 -11.05
C GLN A 90 12.88 2.07 -10.29
N GLN A 91 13.95 1.90 -9.52
CA GLN A 91 14.12 0.73 -8.65
C GLN A 91 13.03 0.67 -7.58
N ALA A 92 12.74 1.79 -6.92
CA ALA A 92 11.68 1.89 -5.95
C ALA A 92 10.34 1.42 -6.51
N LYS A 93 9.93 1.94 -7.66
CA LYS A 93 8.67 1.56 -8.32
C LYS A 93 8.60 0.08 -8.70
N LYS A 94 9.73 -0.53 -9.10
CA LYS A 94 9.78 -1.98 -9.39
C LYS A 94 9.59 -2.82 -8.14
N GLN A 95 10.10 -2.38 -7.00
CA GLN A 95 10.03 -3.11 -5.72
C GLN A 95 8.65 -3.03 -5.07
N LEU A 96 7.81 -2.03 -5.39
CA LEU A 96 6.49 -1.85 -4.77
C LEU A 96 5.59 -3.06 -5.02
N PRO A 97 4.93 -3.61 -3.99
CA PRO A 97 3.91 -4.64 -4.15
C PRO A 97 2.76 -4.17 -5.03
N SER A 98 2.17 -5.08 -5.83
CA SER A 98 1.08 -4.76 -6.76
C SER A 98 -0.13 -4.14 -6.05
N LEU A 99 -0.51 -4.67 -4.90
CA LEU A 99 -1.61 -4.15 -4.08
C LEU A 99 -1.34 -2.70 -3.66
N LEU A 100 -0.12 -2.41 -3.20
CA LEU A 100 0.27 -1.05 -2.82
C LEU A 100 0.22 -0.08 -4.01
N LYS A 101 0.76 -0.49 -5.17
CA LYS A 101 0.66 0.29 -6.41
C LYS A 101 -0.78 0.67 -6.74
N THR A 102 -1.72 -0.26 -6.56
CA THR A 102 -3.13 -0.02 -6.82
C THR A 102 -3.71 1.02 -5.86
N TYR A 103 -3.46 0.91 -4.55
CA TYR A 103 -3.87 1.96 -3.60
C TYR A 103 -3.30 3.33 -3.96
N LEU A 104 -2.00 3.40 -4.26
CA LEU A 104 -1.35 4.66 -4.62
C LEU A 104 -1.94 5.25 -5.91
N SER A 105 -2.35 4.41 -6.87
CA SER A 105 -3.01 4.87 -8.10
C SER A 105 -4.35 5.53 -7.88
N PHE A 106 -5.03 5.23 -6.76
CA PHE A 106 -6.27 5.87 -6.33
C PHE A 106 -6.04 7.10 -5.44
N GLY A 107 -4.85 7.68 -5.44
CA GLY A 107 -4.51 8.77 -4.53
C GLY A 107 -4.29 8.31 -3.10
N GLY A 108 -3.97 7.04 -2.90
CA GLY A 108 -3.69 6.46 -1.61
C GLY A 108 -2.47 7.08 -0.93
N GLN A 109 -2.49 7.04 0.39
CA GLN A 109 -1.42 7.51 1.26
C GLN A 109 -1.06 6.41 2.25
N ILE A 110 0.11 6.53 2.86
CA ILE A 110 0.60 5.58 3.86
C ILE A 110 0.64 6.20 5.25
N GLY A 111 0.62 5.35 6.27
CA GLY A 111 0.87 5.71 7.66
C GLY A 111 2.35 5.92 7.96
N GLU A 112 2.64 6.26 9.20
CA GLU A 112 4.00 6.51 9.67
C GLU A 112 4.72 5.22 9.98
N GLY A 113 5.86 5.02 9.32
CA GLY A 113 6.68 3.84 9.48
C GLY A 113 6.09 2.59 8.82
N ALA A 114 6.80 1.50 8.99
CA ALA A 114 6.37 0.16 8.63
C ALA A 114 6.46 -0.78 9.83
N PHE A 115 5.85 -1.94 9.73
CA PHE A 115 5.95 -2.98 10.73
C PHE A 115 6.76 -4.16 10.18
N ILE A 116 7.82 -4.56 10.87
CA ILE A 116 8.57 -5.77 10.54
C ILE A 116 7.87 -6.95 11.20
N ASP A 117 7.20 -7.75 10.40
CA ASP A 117 6.62 -9.01 10.85
C ASP A 117 7.65 -10.13 10.70
N ARG A 118 8.21 -10.54 11.84
CA ARG A 118 9.22 -11.60 11.88
C ARG A 118 8.60 -12.99 11.69
N GLN A 119 7.34 -13.16 12.05
CA GLN A 119 6.63 -14.42 11.91
C GLN A 119 6.29 -14.70 10.45
N LEU A 120 5.73 -13.71 9.76
CA LEU A 120 5.38 -13.81 8.34
C LEU A 120 6.55 -13.48 7.41
N LYS A 121 7.67 -12.98 7.97
CA LYS A 121 8.84 -12.51 7.21
C LYS A 121 8.48 -11.46 6.16
N THR A 122 7.76 -10.43 6.61
CA THR A 122 7.30 -9.33 5.76
C THR A 122 7.64 -7.97 6.38
N ILE A 123 7.62 -6.94 5.53
CA ILE A 123 7.59 -5.54 5.95
C ILE A 123 6.24 -4.99 5.52
N ASP A 124 5.43 -4.61 6.49
CA ASP A 124 4.03 -4.27 6.33
C ASP A 124 3.83 -2.76 6.34
N ILE A 125 3.15 -2.25 5.33
CA ILE A 125 2.80 -0.84 5.18
C ILE A 125 1.29 -0.67 5.36
N PHE A 126 0.89 0.16 6.31
CA PHE A 126 -0.48 0.64 6.39
C PHE A 126 -0.74 1.60 5.22
N VAL A 127 -1.79 1.34 4.46
CA VAL A 127 -2.18 2.14 3.31
C VAL A 127 -3.67 2.41 3.33
N PHE A 128 -4.08 3.61 2.92
CA PHE A 128 -5.47 3.98 2.84
C PHE A 128 -5.73 4.90 1.63
N ALA A 129 -6.98 4.94 1.20
CA ALA A 129 -7.44 5.87 0.17
C ALA A 129 -8.87 6.34 0.50
N GLU A 130 -9.21 7.57 0.10
CA GLU A 130 -10.56 8.09 0.20
C GLU A 130 -11.47 7.41 -0.85
N LYS A 131 -12.67 6.99 -0.45
CA LYS A 131 -13.67 6.38 -1.33
C LYS A 131 -13.93 7.22 -2.58
N SER A 132 -14.04 8.54 -2.40
CA SER A 132 -14.26 9.49 -3.50
C SER A 132 -13.19 9.38 -4.58
N ASN A 133 -11.92 9.27 -4.19
CA ASN A 133 -10.80 9.12 -5.11
C ASN A 133 -10.85 7.79 -5.87
N ILE A 134 -11.19 6.71 -5.17
CA ILE A 134 -11.33 5.38 -5.77
C ILE A 134 -12.42 5.39 -6.84
N ILE A 135 -13.61 5.90 -6.49
CA ILE A 135 -14.76 5.93 -7.41
C ILE A 135 -14.52 6.85 -8.59
N ASN A 136 -13.94 8.04 -8.37
CA ASN A 136 -13.66 8.99 -9.43
C ASN A 136 -12.66 8.42 -10.45
N LYS A 137 -11.61 7.78 -9.97
CA LYS A 137 -10.62 7.11 -10.83
C LYS A 137 -11.26 6.05 -11.72
N TYR A 138 -12.16 5.25 -11.17
CA TYR A 138 -12.88 4.21 -11.89
C TYR A 138 -13.81 4.77 -12.98
N LYS A 139 -14.54 5.87 -12.68
CA LYS A 139 -15.45 6.51 -13.65
C LYS A 139 -14.73 7.19 -14.81
N ILE A 140 -13.48 7.56 -14.63
CA ILE A 140 -12.63 8.17 -15.67
C ILE A 140 -11.96 7.10 -16.55
N SER A 141 -11.81 5.90 -16.03
CA SER A 141 -11.22 4.76 -16.73
C SER A 141 -12.26 4.00 -17.55
#